data_046d53076badece7f0f61745e6cac601
#
_entry.id   046d53076badece7f0f61745e6cac601
#
_cell.length_a   1.000
_cell.length_b   1.000
_cell.length_c   1.000
_cell.angle_alpha   90.00
_cell.angle_beta   90.00
_cell.angle_gamma   90.00
#
_symmetry.space_group_name_H-M   'P 1'
#
loop_
_entity.id
_entity.type
_entity.pdbx_description
1 polymer ?
#
loop_
_entity_poly.entity_id
_entity_poly.type
_entity_poly.pdbx_seq_one_letter_code
_entity_poly.pdbx_strand_id
1 'polypeptide(L)'
;MADDHATHVTELSRPKSLPAEIDAGLRQFLLSVYNYMGSGLVLTGLVAYGAAETGLYTSLVQMPVLFWGVVLAPLALVFFLSFRIEKMSLGTAQASFWAYAALVGLSLAGLVLAYTGVSIARTFFITATTFLAMSLYGYTTRTDLSRVGSFLLMGLFGIIIASLVNMFLASSALQLAISVIGVVVFVGLTAYDTQRIKNIYLESDDSVTAGKKTIMGALTLYLDF
;
A
#
# COMPACT_ATOMS: atom_id res chain seq x y z
N MET A 1 -61.89 32.15 3.82
CA MET A 1 -60.80 32.83 3.11
C MET A 1 -59.54 32.55 3.91
N ALA A 2 -58.88 31.49 3.62
CA ALA A 2 -57.58 31.14 4.19
C ALA A 2 -56.78 30.53 3.07
N ASP A 3 -55.75 31.28 2.63
CA ASP A 3 -54.87 30.84 1.56
C ASP A 3 -53.89 29.80 2.07
N ASP A 4 -53.96 28.67 1.42
CA ASP A 4 -53.10 27.51 1.63
C ASP A 4 -51.85 27.66 0.76
N HIS A 5 -50.81 28.30 1.29
CA HIS A 5 -49.50 28.35 0.65
C HIS A 5 -48.78 27.05 0.92
N ALA A 6 -49.05 26.05 0.09
CA ALA A 6 -48.23 24.86 -0.03
C ALA A 6 -46.83 25.25 -0.53
N THR A 7 -45.88 25.30 0.36
CA THR A 7 -44.44 25.39 0.05
C THR A 7 -43.98 24.07 -0.59
N HIS A 8 -43.97 24.05 -1.93
CA HIS A 8 -43.27 23.02 -2.68
C HIS A 8 -41.77 23.13 -2.38
N VAL A 9 -41.31 22.35 -1.43
CA VAL A 9 -39.87 22.08 -1.29
C VAL A 9 -39.49 21.24 -2.51
N THR A 10 -38.88 21.88 -3.50
CA THR A 10 -38.25 21.21 -4.63
C THR A 10 -37.07 20.43 -4.07
N GLU A 11 -37.27 19.15 -3.75
CA GLU A 11 -36.16 18.23 -3.57
C GLU A 11 -35.33 18.27 -4.86
N LEU A 12 -34.16 18.95 -4.79
CA LEU A 12 -33.14 18.86 -5.80
C LEU A 12 -32.73 17.38 -5.87
N SER A 13 -33.36 16.67 -6.80
CA SER A 13 -32.98 15.31 -7.16
C SER A 13 -31.50 15.32 -7.51
N ARG A 14 -30.65 14.81 -6.61
CA ARG A 14 -29.29 14.45 -6.97
C ARG A 14 -29.38 13.60 -8.22
N PRO A 15 -28.64 13.92 -9.29
CA PRO A 15 -28.58 13.07 -10.45
C PRO A 15 -28.12 11.69 -9.95
N LYS A 16 -28.99 10.72 -10.05
CA LYS A 16 -28.70 9.32 -9.75
C LYS A 16 -27.80 8.87 -10.87
N SER A 17 -26.47 9.03 -10.68
CA SER A 17 -25.47 8.51 -11.61
C SER A 17 -25.85 7.07 -11.93
N LEU A 18 -25.93 6.74 -13.21
CA LEU A 18 -26.32 5.40 -13.64
C LEU A 18 -25.30 4.41 -13.07
N PRO A 19 -25.71 3.29 -12.50
CA PRO A 19 -24.81 2.33 -11.84
C PRO A 19 -23.62 1.91 -12.69
N ALA A 20 -23.77 1.90 -14.02
CA ALA A 20 -22.73 1.56 -14.97
C ALA A 20 -21.61 2.61 -15.10
N GLU A 21 -21.91 3.91 -14.91
CA GLU A 21 -20.90 4.99 -15.01
C GLU A 21 -20.05 5.06 -13.75
N ILE A 22 -20.65 4.88 -12.58
CA ILE A 22 -19.95 4.78 -11.30
C ILE A 22 -18.99 3.60 -11.34
N ASP A 23 -19.42 2.46 -11.90
CA ASP A 23 -18.60 1.25 -12.00
C ASP A 23 -17.40 1.45 -12.94
N ALA A 24 -17.55 2.19 -14.04
CA ALA A 24 -16.46 2.49 -14.97
C ALA A 24 -15.40 3.42 -14.35
N GLY A 25 -15.80 4.50 -13.68
CA GLY A 25 -14.91 5.43 -13.01
C GLY A 25 -14.15 4.78 -11.84
N LEU A 26 -14.86 4.03 -10.99
CA LEU A 26 -14.27 3.26 -9.90
C LEU A 26 -13.23 2.24 -10.43
N ARG A 27 -13.57 1.53 -11.52
CA ARG A 27 -12.64 0.58 -12.14
C ARG A 27 -11.39 1.29 -12.64
N GLN A 28 -11.52 2.43 -13.31
CA GLN A 28 -10.38 3.20 -13.79
C GLN A 28 -9.51 3.71 -12.65
N PHE A 29 -10.11 4.18 -11.57
CA PHE A 29 -9.41 4.60 -10.37
C PHE A 29 -8.58 3.45 -9.77
N LEU A 30 -9.19 2.28 -9.55
CA LEU A 30 -8.49 1.12 -9.01
C LEU A 30 -7.39 0.61 -9.94
N LEU A 31 -7.62 0.57 -11.26
CA LEU A 31 -6.57 0.23 -12.23
C LEU A 31 -5.38 1.20 -12.13
N SER A 32 -5.64 2.49 -11.90
CA SER A 32 -4.58 3.47 -11.69
C SER A 32 -3.80 3.19 -10.41
N VAL A 33 -4.48 2.83 -9.31
CA VAL A 33 -3.84 2.43 -8.04
C VAL A 33 -2.92 1.23 -8.25
N TYR A 34 -3.41 0.16 -8.89
CA TYR A 34 -2.61 -1.04 -9.16
C TYR A 34 -1.45 -0.79 -10.12
N ASN A 35 -1.63 0.08 -11.13
CA ASN A 35 -0.57 0.46 -12.04
C ASN A 35 0.56 1.21 -11.33
N TYR A 36 0.23 2.16 -10.46
CA TYR A 36 1.23 2.85 -9.64
C TYR A 36 1.96 1.87 -8.72
N MET A 37 1.24 1.04 -7.99
CA MET A 37 1.82 0.02 -7.11
C MET A 37 2.74 -0.93 -7.89
N GLY A 38 2.24 -1.52 -8.98
CA GLY A 38 3.00 -2.47 -9.80
C GLY A 38 4.26 -1.85 -10.40
N SER A 39 4.15 -0.60 -10.91
CA SER A 39 5.32 0.14 -11.41
C SER A 39 6.32 0.44 -10.28
N GLY A 40 5.83 0.75 -9.07
CA GLY A 40 6.68 0.93 -7.90
C GLY A 40 7.43 -0.35 -7.53
N LEU A 41 6.78 -1.51 -7.55
CA LEU A 41 7.42 -2.81 -7.31
C LEU A 41 8.47 -3.14 -8.37
N VAL A 42 8.20 -2.85 -9.64
CA VAL A 42 9.19 -3.01 -10.72
C VAL A 42 10.41 -2.13 -10.48
N LEU A 43 10.21 -0.85 -10.14
CA LEU A 43 11.32 0.06 -9.81
C LEU A 43 12.12 -0.47 -8.61
N THR A 44 11.45 -0.94 -7.56
CA THR A 44 12.08 -1.56 -6.39
C THR A 44 12.96 -2.73 -6.78
N GLY A 45 12.45 -3.65 -7.60
CA GLY A 45 13.22 -4.80 -8.09
C GLY A 45 14.43 -4.40 -8.91
N LEU A 46 14.28 -3.42 -9.82
CA LEU A 46 15.39 -2.92 -10.66
C LEU A 46 16.47 -2.24 -9.82
N VAL A 47 16.07 -1.42 -8.83
CA VAL A 47 17.03 -0.75 -7.94
C VAL A 47 17.73 -1.76 -7.04
N ALA A 48 17.01 -2.74 -6.48
CA ALA A 48 17.57 -3.78 -5.63
C ALA A 48 18.60 -4.61 -6.39
N TYR A 49 18.27 -5.05 -7.59
CA TYR A 49 19.15 -5.82 -8.45
C TYR A 49 20.37 -4.98 -8.89
N GLY A 50 20.14 -3.76 -9.37
CA GLY A 50 21.23 -2.85 -9.79
C GLY A 50 22.19 -2.51 -8.66
N ALA A 51 21.68 -2.26 -7.44
CA ALA A 51 22.52 -1.97 -6.28
C ALA A 51 23.34 -3.19 -5.81
N ALA A 52 22.80 -4.40 -5.97
CA ALA A 52 23.52 -5.64 -5.68
C ALA A 52 24.63 -5.89 -6.70
N GLU A 53 24.36 -5.82 -8.00
CA GLU A 53 25.30 -6.09 -9.08
C GLU A 53 26.44 -5.07 -9.17
N THR A 54 26.15 -3.79 -8.93
CA THR A 54 27.14 -2.71 -9.00
C THR A 54 28.04 -2.62 -7.77
N GLY A 55 27.77 -3.43 -6.72
CA GLY A 55 28.50 -3.33 -5.46
C GLY A 55 28.14 -2.09 -4.62
N LEU A 56 27.13 -1.32 -5.04
CA LEU A 56 26.66 -0.14 -4.29
C LEU A 56 26.19 -0.53 -2.89
N TYR A 57 25.43 -1.62 -2.77
CA TYR A 57 24.94 -2.11 -1.48
C TYR A 57 26.10 -2.50 -0.55
N THR A 58 27.11 -3.21 -1.05
CA THR A 58 28.30 -3.60 -0.26
C THR A 58 29.10 -2.40 0.22
N SER A 59 29.18 -1.35 -0.60
CA SER A 59 29.82 -0.09 -0.21
C SER A 59 29.01 0.64 0.87
N LEU A 60 27.67 0.63 0.77
CA LEU A 60 26.77 1.21 1.78
C LEU A 60 26.89 0.54 3.14
N VAL A 61 26.99 -0.80 3.17
CA VAL A 61 27.12 -1.56 4.43
C VAL A 61 28.41 -1.20 5.17
N GLN A 62 29.46 -0.79 4.47
CA GLN A 62 30.71 -0.34 5.09
C GLN A 62 30.60 1.05 5.74
N MET A 63 29.52 1.78 5.50
CA MET A 63 29.24 3.11 6.06
C MET A 63 28.01 3.05 6.98
N PRO A 64 28.14 2.68 8.27
CA PRO A 64 26.99 2.36 9.13
C PRO A 64 25.94 3.47 9.21
N VAL A 65 26.37 4.74 9.30
CA VAL A 65 25.44 5.89 9.38
C VAL A 65 24.61 6.00 8.10
N LEU A 66 25.24 5.85 6.93
CA LEU A 66 24.56 5.92 5.64
C LEU A 66 23.66 4.72 5.42
N PHE A 67 24.10 3.53 5.79
CA PHE A 67 23.32 2.29 5.73
C PHE A 67 22.01 2.42 6.52
N TRP A 68 22.08 2.80 7.79
CA TRP A 68 20.87 2.98 8.61
C TRP A 68 20.01 4.12 8.11
N GLY A 69 20.62 5.19 7.56
CA GLY A 69 19.88 6.25 6.89
C GLY A 69 19.05 5.72 5.72
N VAL A 70 19.60 4.90 4.85
CA VAL A 70 18.92 4.29 3.70
C VAL A 70 17.83 3.31 4.15
N VAL A 71 18.10 2.48 5.15
CA VAL A 71 17.12 1.50 5.67
C VAL A 71 15.91 2.18 6.33
N LEU A 72 16.14 3.30 7.02
CA LEU A 72 15.07 4.03 7.71
C LEU A 72 14.37 5.09 6.85
N ALA A 73 15.00 5.52 5.75
CA ALA A 73 14.43 6.56 4.87
C ALA A 73 13.05 6.19 4.30
N PRO A 74 12.77 4.96 3.85
CA PRO A 74 11.42 4.58 3.40
C PRO A 74 10.37 4.80 4.47
N LEU A 75 10.66 4.45 5.73
CA LEU A 75 9.75 4.66 6.85
C LEU A 75 9.46 6.15 7.06
N ALA A 76 10.48 6.99 7.03
CA ALA A 76 10.33 8.43 7.12
C ALA A 76 9.48 9.00 5.97
N LEU A 77 9.66 8.50 4.73
CA LEU A 77 8.89 8.92 3.57
C LEU A 77 7.42 8.47 3.64
N VAL A 78 7.12 7.28 4.15
CA VAL A 78 5.73 6.85 4.37
C VAL A 78 5.01 7.80 5.32
N PHE A 79 5.62 8.14 6.46
CA PHE A 79 5.04 9.11 7.39
C PHE A 79 4.92 10.50 6.75
N PHE A 80 5.94 10.96 6.04
CA PHE A 80 5.90 12.24 5.35
C PHE A 80 4.75 12.31 4.33
N LEU A 81 4.59 11.29 3.48
CA LEU A 81 3.47 11.18 2.54
C LEU A 81 2.13 11.15 3.28
N SER A 82 1.97 10.29 4.29
CA SER A 82 0.72 10.12 5.01
C SER A 82 0.23 11.42 5.69
N PHE A 83 1.15 12.20 6.28
CA PHE A 83 0.77 13.43 6.97
C PHE A 83 0.70 14.68 6.07
N ARG A 84 1.35 14.68 4.91
CA ARG A 84 1.52 15.89 4.08
C ARG A 84 0.82 15.81 2.73
N ILE A 85 0.27 14.65 2.33
CA ILE A 85 -0.31 14.43 1.00
C ILE A 85 -1.34 15.47 0.60
N GLU A 86 -2.21 15.89 1.52
CA GLU A 86 -3.24 16.89 1.25
C GLU A 86 -2.65 18.27 0.89
N LYS A 87 -1.52 18.62 1.50
CA LYS A 87 -0.85 19.93 1.34
C LYS A 87 0.19 19.96 0.21
N MET A 88 0.50 18.80 -0.38
CA MET A 88 1.47 18.70 -1.48
C MET A 88 0.83 18.95 -2.84
N SER A 89 1.65 19.33 -3.83
CA SER A 89 1.25 19.21 -5.24
C SER A 89 1.20 17.74 -5.66
N LEU A 90 0.40 17.42 -6.68
CA LEU A 90 0.34 16.07 -7.22
C LEU A 90 1.72 15.58 -7.68
N GLY A 91 2.50 16.43 -8.35
CA GLY A 91 3.87 16.09 -8.79
C GLY A 91 4.81 15.76 -7.62
N THR A 92 4.71 16.50 -6.50
CA THR A 92 5.51 16.20 -5.29
C THR A 92 5.11 14.84 -4.69
N ALA A 93 3.82 14.53 -4.65
CA ALA A 93 3.33 13.24 -4.16
C ALA A 93 3.84 12.09 -5.02
N GLN A 94 3.79 12.24 -6.35
CA GLN A 94 4.33 11.27 -7.30
C GLN A 94 5.84 11.06 -7.12
N ALA A 95 6.61 12.15 -7.10
CA ALA A 95 8.06 12.08 -6.90
C ALA A 95 8.43 11.40 -5.57
N SER A 96 7.68 11.68 -4.49
CA SER A 96 7.88 11.05 -3.20
C SER A 96 7.57 9.55 -3.22
N PHE A 97 6.54 9.11 -3.95
CA PHE A 97 6.23 7.70 -4.12
C PHE A 97 7.35 6.97 -4.87
N TRP A 98 7.87 7.56 -5.96
CA TRP A 98 8.97 6.97 -6.72
C TRP A 98 10.28 6.92 -5.92
N ALA A 99 10.58 7.99 -5.17
CA ALA A 99 11.72 8.01 -4.25
C ALA A 99 11.59 6.94 -3.17
N TYR A 100 10.39 6.75 -2.63
CA TYR A 100 10.08 5.69 -1.68
C TYR A 100 10.36 4.30 -2.28
N ALA A 101 9.82 3.99 -3.45
CA ALA A 101 10.03 2.70 -4.12
C ALA A 101 11.51 2.42 -4.41
N ALA A 102 12.27 3.45 -4.83
CA ALA A 102 13.70 3.33 -5.05
C ALA A 102 14.49 3.07 -3.74
N LEU A 103 14.15 3.77 -2.66
CA LEU A 103 14.79 3.57 -1.35
C LEU A 103 14.48 2.20 -0.75
N VAL A 104 13.25 1.71 -0.90
CA VAL A 104 12.91 0.32 -0.54
C VAL A 104 13.76 -0.66 -1.35
N GLY A 105 13.88 -0.45 -2.66
CA GLY A 105 14.74 -1.28 -3.52
C GLY A 105 16.20 -1.32 -3.02
N LEU A 106 16.76 -0.16 -2.70
CA LEU A 106 18.13 -0.07 -2.17
C LEU A 106 18.25 -0.79 -0.82
N SER A 107 17.25 -0.67 0.06
CA SER A 107 17.23 -1.37 1.36
C SER A 107 17.13 -2.90 1.20
N LEU A 108 16.42 -3.37 0.17
CA LEU A 108 16.21 -4.79 -0.11
C LEU A 108 17.33 -5.43 -0.95
N ALA A 109 18.33 -4.66 -1.42
CA ALA A 109 19.41 -5.18 -2.24
C ALA A 109 20.20 -6.31 -1.54
N GLY A 110 20.27 -6.29 -0.20
CA GLY A 110 20.87 -7.37 0.58
C GLY A 110 20.18 -8.73 0.40
N LEU A 111 18.87 -8.75 0.12
CA LEU A 111 18.15 -9.99 -0.15
C LEU A 111 18.57 -10.60 -1.50
N VAL A 112 18.87 -9.76 -2.50
CA VAL A 112 19.37 -10.22 -3.81
C VAL A 112 20.73 -10.89 -3.68
N LEU A 113 21.56 -10.44 -2.73
CA LEU A 113 22.84 -11.06 -2.43
C LEU A 113 22.73 -12.32 -1.55
N ALA A 114 21.73 -12.37 -0.68
CA ALA A 114 21.54 -13.46 0.29
C ALA A 114 20.80 -14.69 -0.28
N TYR A 115 19.93 -14.46 -1.26
CA TYR A 115 19.04 -15.50 -1.80
C TYR A 115 19.25 -15.71 -3.30
N THR A 116 18.96 -16.92 -3.79
CA THR A 116 19.02 -17.21 -5.22
C THR A 116 17.89 -16.51 -5.98
N GLY A 117 18.14 -16.11 -7.22
CA GLY A 117 17.13 -15.50 -8.09
C GLY A 117 15.87 -16.38 -8.23
N VAL A 118 16.04 -17.72 -8.26
CA VAL A 118 14.92 -18.68 -8.31
C VAL A 118 14.07 -18.60 -7.04
N SER A 119 14.70 -18.48 -5.86
CA SER A 119 13.97 -18.34 -4.58
C SER A 119 13.21 -17.03 -4.52
N ILE A 120 13.84 -15.93 -4.92
CA ILE A 120 13.21 -14.59 -4.97
C ILE A 120 12.02 -14.61 -5.93
N ALA A 121 12.19 -15.13 -7.16
CA ALA A 121 11.13 -15.20 -8.14
C ALA A 121 9.95 -16.05 -7.64
N ARG A 122 10.22 -17.21 -7.05
CA ARG A 122 9.18 -18.09 -6.49
C ARG A 122 8.37 -17.37 -5.42
N THR A 123 9.04 -16.72 -4.46
CA THR A 123 8.38 -15.97 -3.39
C THR A 123 7.55 -14.83 -3.96
N PHE A 124 8.10 -14.07 -4.92
CA PHE A 124 7.40 -12.98 -5.59
C PHE A 124 6.10 -13.47 -6.27
N PHE A 125 6.15 -14.55 -7.03
CA PHE A 125 4.96 -15.09 -7.72
C PHE A 125 3.91 -15.62 -6.75
N ILE A 126 4.32 -16.29 -5.66
CA ILE A 126 3.39 -16.75 -4.61
C ILE A 126 2.71 -15.54 -3.97
N THR A 127 3.49 -14.53 -3.56
CA THR A 127 2.97 -13.29 -2.96
C THR A 127 2.05 -12.56 -3.94
N ALA A 128 2.45 -12.38 -5.20
CA ALA A 128 1.64 -11.72 -6.21
C ALA A 128 0.29 -12.43 -6.44
N THR A 129 0.29 -13.76 -6.52
CA THR A 129 -0.93 -14.54 -6.70
C THR A 129 -1.86 -14.41 -5.49
N THR A 130 -1.32 -14.52 -4.28
CA THR A 130 -2.09 -14.36 -3.04
C THR A 130 -2.65 -12.94 -2.92
N PHE A 131 -1.83 -11.94 -3.20
CA PHE A 131 -2.22 -10.54 -3.20
C PHE A 131 -3.37 -10.28 -4.18
N LEU A 132 -3.27 -10.74 -5.43
CA LEU A 132 -4.33 -10.58 -6.43
C LEU A 132 -5.64 -11.27 -6.01
N ALA A 133 -5.55 -12.47 -5.44
CA ALA A 133 -6.73 -13.18 -4.95
C ALA A 133 -7.42 -12.41 -3.81
N MET A 134 -6.66 -11.89 -2.85
CA MET A 134 -7.20 -11.16 -1.71
C MET A 134 -7.68 -9.76 -2.09
N SER A 135 -7.01 -9.10 -3.04
CA SER A 135 -7.48 -7.85 -3.62
C SER A 135 -8.82 -8.04 -4.35
N LEU A 136 -8.96 -9.11 -5.13
CA LEU A 136 -10.21 -9.43 -5.80
C LEU A 136 -11.34 -9.72 -4.79
N TYR A 137 -11.03 -10.44 -3.71
CA TYR A 137 -11.96 -10.65 -2.61
C TYR A 137 -12.38 -9.33 -1.96
N GLY A 138 -11.43 -8.47 -1.59
CA GLY A 138 -11.71 -7.15 -1.00
C GLY A 138 -12.54 -6.24 -1.92
N TYR A 139 -12.30 -6.31 -3.24
CA TYR A 139 -13.08 -5.58 -4.24
C TYR A 139 -14.53 -6.07 -4.36
N THR A 140 -14.74 -7.40 -4.36
CA THR A 140 -16.02 -8.02 -4.67
C THR A 140 -16.90 -8.27 -3.45
N THR A 141 -16.30 -8.41 -2.25
CA THR A 141 -17.06 -8.71 -1.04
C THR A 141 -18.05 -7.61 -0.69
N ARG A 142 -19.23 -8.03 -0.22
CA ARG A 142 -20.27 -7.14 0.34
C ARG A 142 -20.19 -7.03 1.86
N THR A 143 -19.38 -7.88 2.50
CA THR A 143 -19.17 -7.85 3.94
C THR A 143 -18.28 -6.66 4.28
N ASP A 144 -18.68 -5.88 5.28
CA ASP A 144 -17.83 -4.81 5.80
C ASP A 144 -16.62 -5.39 6.55
N LEU A 145 -15.44 -5.16 6.02
CA LEU A 145 -14.17 -5.64 6.58
C LEU A 145 -13.57 -4.71 7.64
N SER A 146 -14.22 -3.61 7.98
CA SER A 146 -13.67 -2.60 8.91
C SER A 146 -13.32 -3.18 10.29
N ARG A 147 -14.16 -4.09 10.81
CA ARG A 147 -13.90 -4.78 12.10
C ARG A 147 -12.70 -5.71 12.00
N VAL A 148 -12.61 -6.44 10.89
CA VAL A 148 -11.48 -7.35 10.60
C VAL A 148 -10.19 -6.54 10.43
N GLY A 149 -10.25 -5.43 9.68
CA GLY A 149 -9.12 -4.51 9.49
C GLY A 149 -8.58 -3.96 10.80
N SER A 150 -9.45 -3.54 11.72
CA SER A 150 -9.02 -3.08 13.05
C SER A 150 -8.31 -4.16 13.84
N PHE A 151 -8.80 -5.40 13.80
CA PHE A 151 -8.16 -6.55 14.43
C PHE A 151 -6.79 -6.87 13.81
N LEU A 152 -6.70 -6.83 12.47
CA LEU A 152 -5.46 -7.09 11.74
C LEU A 152 -4.40 -6.00 12.00
N LEU A 153 -4.82 -4.73 12.11
CA LEU A 153 -3.91 -3.64 12.52
C LEU A 153 -3.34 -3.87 13.93
N MET A 154 -4.15 -4.34 14.87
CA MET A 154 -3.64 -4.74 16.20
C MET A 154 -2.65 -5.90 16.08
N GLY A 155 -2.93 -6.88 15.22
CA GLY A 155 -2.02 -7.98 14.89
C GLY A 155 -0.70 -7.50 14.32
N LEU A 156 -0.74 -6.51 13.41
CA LEU A 156 0.45 -5.88 12.82
C LEU A 156 1.35 -5.25 13.90
N PHE A 157 0.76 -4.46 14.82
CA PHE A 157 1.52 -3.92 15.95
C PHE A 157 2.10 -5.03 16.85
N GLY A 158 1.33 -6.10 17.09
CA GLY A 158 1.80 -7.27 17.82
C GLY A 158 3.01 -7.93 17.16
N ILE A 159 3.01 -8.10 15.84
CA ILE A 159 4.12 -8.65 15.07
C ILE A 159 5.35 -7.74 15.15
N ILE A 160 5.18 -6.42 15.04
CA ILE A 160 6.29 -5.46 15.16
C ILE A 160 6.94 -5.58 16.53
N ILE A 161 6.15 -5.60 17.60
CA ILE A 161 6.65 -5.75 18.97
C ILE A 161 7.34 -7.11 19.14
N ALA A 162 6.72 -8.20 18.68
CA ALA A 162 7.29 -9.54 18.76
C ALA A 162 8.62 -9.63 17.97
N SER A 163 8.73 -8.97 16.82
CA SER A 163 9.97 -8.92 16.03
C SER A 163 11.08 -8.19 16.78
N LEU A 164 10.75 -7.05 17.41
CA LEU A 164 11.71 -6.32 18.25
C LEU A 164 12.19 -7.15 19.43
N VAL A 165 11.29 -7.85 20.11
CA VAL A 165 11.63 -8.77 21.21
C VAL A 165 12.48 -9.93 20.70
N ASN A 166 12.15 -10.50 19.53
CA ASN A 166 12.90 -11.62 18.97
C ASN A 166 14.31 -11.23 18.53
N MET A 167 14.56 -9.97 18.24
CA MET A 167 15.90 -9.46 17.94
C MET A 167 16.86 -9.66 19.14
N PHE A 168 16.34 -9.66 20.37
CA PHE A 168 17.10 -9.93 21.59
C PHE A 168 17.07 -11.41 22.00
N LEU A 169 15.94 -12.11 21.77
CA LEU A 169 15.77 -13.50 22.16
C LEU A 169 16.41 -14.48 21.17
N ALA A 170 16.55 -14.09 19.89
CA ALA A 170 17.07 -14.91 18.79
C ALA A 170 16.38 -16.30 18.69
N SER A 171 15.08 -16.37 19.05
CA SER A 171 14.31 -17.62 19.07
C SER A 171 13.80 -17.98 17.67
N SER A 172 14.24 -19.14 17.14
CA SER A 172 13.77 -19.64 15.84
C SER A 172 12.28 -20.00 15.83
N ALA A 173 11.74 -20.49 16.96
CA ALA A 173 10.32 -20.80 17.11
C ALA A 173 9.47 -19.51 17.06
N LEU A 174 9.91 -18.45 17.77
CA LEU A 174 9.24 -17.15 17.72
C LEU A 174 9.32 -16.54 16.32
N GLN A 175 10.47 -16.64 15.64
CA GLN A 175 10.63 -16.18 14.28
C GLN A 175 9.67 -16.87 13.31
N LEU A 176 9.51 -18.19 13.41
CA LEU A 176 8.55 -18.94 12.61
C LEU A 176 7.11 -18.48 12.89
N ALA A 177 6.74 -18.31 14.17
CA ALA A 177 5.41 -17.83 14.54
C ALA A 177 5.13 -16.43 13.97
N ILE A 178 6.08 -15.48 14.11
CA ILE A 178 5.99 -14.14 13.52
C ILE A 178 5.80 -14.22 12.00
N SER A 179 6.53 -15.08 11.30
CA SER A 179 6.43 -15.23 9.85
C SER A 179 5.05 -15.75 9.42
N VAL A 180 4.53 -16.79 10.10
CA VAL A 180 3.21 -17.37 9.76
C VAL A 180 2.09 -16.39 10.06
N ILE A 181 2.09 -15.77 11.25
CA ILE A 181 1.09 -14.79 11.65
C ILE A 181 1.20 -13.56 10.74
N GLY A 182 2.41 -13.14 10.38
CA GLY A 182 2.67 -12.02 9.49
C GLY A 182 2.01 -12.22 8.13
N VAL A 183 2.18 -13.37 7.51
CA VAL A 183 1.52 -13.69 6.23
C VAL A 183 0.00 -13.59 6.36
N VAL A 184 -0.60 -14.17 7.42
CA VAL A 184 -2.05 -14.11 7.63
C VAL A 184 -2.55 -12.67 7.81
N VAL A 185 -1.81 -11.87 8.58
CA VAL A 185 -2.16 -10.46 8.82
C VAL A 185 -2.09 -9.66 7.52
N PHE A 186 -1.00 -9.74 6.76
CA PHE A 186 -0.85 -8.96 5.52
C PHE A 186 -1.82 -9.42 4.42
N VAL A 187 -2.08 -10.73 4.31
CA VAL A 187 -3.12 -11.25 3.40
C VAL A 187 -4.50 -10.68 3.75
N GLY A 188 -4.83 -10.62 5.02
CA GLY A 188 -6.09 -10.02 5.48
C GLY A 188 -6.14 -8.50 5.27
N LEU A 189 -5.02 -7.78 5.54
CA LEU A 189 -4.90 -6.33 5.30
C LEU A 189 -5.07 -6.01 3.82
N THR A 190 -4.51 -6.79 2.91
CA THR A 190 -4.70 -6.60 1.46
C THR A 190 -6.19 -6.56 1.07
N ALA A 191 -7.01 -7.45 1.62
CA ALA A 191 -8.45 -7.44 1.35
C ALA A 191 -9.14 -6.22 1.96
N TYR A 192 -8.83 -5.90 3.21
CA TYR A 192 -9.37 -4.74 3.92
C TYR A 192 -8.99 -3.43 3.22
N ASP A 193 -7.71 -3.25 2.89
CA ASP A 193 -7.24 -2.01 2.28
C ASP A 193 -7.75 -1.85 0.85
N THR A 194 -7.88 -2.93 0.09
CA THR A 194 -8.57 -2.89 -1.21
C THR A 194 -10.01 -2.41 -1.08
N GLN A 195 -10.76 -2.92 -0.10
CA GLN A 195 -12.14 -2.46 0.15
C GLN A 195 -12.15 -0.99 0.60
N ARG A 196 -11.23 -0.59 1.47
CA ARG A 196 -11.10 0.79 1.93
C ARG A 196 -10.78 1.73 0.78
N ILE A 197 -9.85 1.38 -0.10
CA ILE A 197 -9.48 2.17 -1.28
C ILE A 197 -10.68 2.30 -2.23
N LYS A 198 -11.44 1.23 -2.45
CA LYS A 198 -12.70 1.27 -3.20
C LYS A 198 -13.68 2.28 -2.61
N ASN A 199 -13.82 2.32 -1.29
CA ASN A 199 -14.79 3.16 -0.59
C ASN A 199 -14.41 4.65 -0.52
N ILE A 200 -13.15 5.02 -0.72
CA ILE A 200 -12.72 6.43 -0.77
C ILE A 200 -12.89 7.07 -2.16
N TYR A 201 -13.24 6.28 -3.18
CA TYR A 201 -13.53 6.80 -4.52
C TYR A 201 -14.77 7.69 -4.49
N LEU A 202 -14.66 8.88 -5.06
CA LEU A 202 -15.78 9.81 -5.28
C LEU A 202 -15.71 10.29 -6.74
N GLU A 203 -16.81 10.14 -7.47
CA GLU A 203 -16.92 10.61 -8.85
C GLU A 203 -16.75 12.15 -8.97
N SER A 204 -17.08 12.87 -7.90
CA SER A 204 -16.98 14.31 -7.82
C SER A 204 -15.58 14.84 -7.51
N ASP A 205 -14.59 13.97 -7.29
CA ASP A 205 -13.21 14.40 -7.04
C ASP A 205 -12.62 15.09 -8.28
N ASP A 206 -11.93 16.21 -8.04
CA ASP A 206 -11.11 16.83 -9.06
C ASP A 206 -9.87 15.94 -9.37
N SER A 207 -9.25 16.17 -10.52
CA SER A 207 -8.12 15.35 -11.00
C SER A 207 -6.93 15.31 -10.03
N VAL A 208 -6.70 16.40 -9.28
CA VAL A 208 -5.60 16.47 -8.30
C VAL A 208 -5.92 15.61 -7.08
N THR A 209 -7.13 15.71 -6.56
CA THR A 209 -7.60 14.92 -5.40
C THR A 209 -7.66 13.43 -5.76
N ALA A 210 -8.23 13.07 -6.91
CA ALA A 210 -8.24 11.70 -7.40
C ALA A 210 -6.81 11.14 -7.56
N GLY A 211 -5.89 11.93 -8.12
CA GLY A 211 -4.48 11.54 -8.25
C GLY A 211 -3.78 11.32 -6.91
N LYS A 212 -4.02 12.17 -5.91
CA LYS A 212 -3.48 11.98 -4.55
C LYS A 212 -4.04 10.72 -3.88
N LYS A 213 -5.34 10.47 -4.00
CA LYS A 213 -5.99 9.23 -3.52
C LYS A 213 -5.40 8.00 -4.21
N THR A 214 -5.12 8.07 -5.51
CA THR A 214 -4.44 7.01 -6.26
C THR A 214 -3.07 6.70 -5.69
N ILE A 215 -2.24 7.72 -5.43
CA ILE A 215 -0.89 7.54 -4.88
C ILE A 215 -0.94 6.95 -3.47
N MET A 216 -1.85 7.44 -2.61
CA MET A 216 -2.01 6.89 -1.26
C MET A 216 -2.52 5.45 -1.29
N GLY A 217 -3.48 5.14 -2.16
CA GLY A 217 -3.94 3.76 -2.35
C GLY A 217 -2.83 2.85 -2.84
N ALA A 218 -2.03 3.31 -3.80
CA ALA A 218 -0.87 2.55 -4.29
C ALA A 218 0.18 2.33 -3.20
N LEU A 219 0.47 3.35 -2.37
CA LEU A 219 1.39 3.22 -1.24
C LEU A 219 0.88 2.22 -0.20
N THR A 220 -0.42 2.26 0.13
CA THR A 220 -1.05 1.33 1.07
C THR A 220 -0.91 -0.11 0.57
N LEU A 221 -1.33 -0.40 -0.68
CA LEU A 221 -1.23 -1.74 -1.24
C LEU A 221 0.22 -2.19 -1.46
N TYR A 222 1.13 -1.26 -1.72
CA TYR A 222 2.56 -1.55 -1.81
C TYR A 222 3.13 -2.01 -0.46
N LEU A 223 2.66 -1.44 0.65
CA LEU A 223 3.06 -1.84 2.00
C LEU A 223 2.51 -3.21 2.40
N ASP A 224 1.35 -3.59 1.86
CA ASP A 224 0.75 -4.91 2.10
C ASP A 224 1.45 -6.02 1.32
N PHE A 225 2.02 -5.69 0.16
CA PHE A 225 2.70 -6.64 -0.74
C PHE A 225 4.08 -7.03 -0.21
#